data_4c2c5b1381ba6c124a4cfc4121171a9c
#
_entry.id   4c2c5b1381ba6c124a4cfc4121171a9c
#
_cell.length_a   1.000
_cell.length_b   1.000
_cell.length_c   1.000
_cell.angle_alpha   90.00
_cell.angle_beta   90.00
_cell.angle_gamma   90.00
#
_symmetry.space_group_name_H-M   'P 1'
#
loop_
_entity.id
_entity.type
_entity.pdbx_description
1 polymer ?
#
loop_
_entity_poly.entity_id
_entity_poly.type
_entity_poly.pdbx_seq_one_letter_code
_entity_poly.pdbx_strand_id
1 'polypeptide(L)'
;MFKSRNLHKYYLCLVEGVLKQEKHIRGYLTKDKKSNKVTIHKEEREGALPIETRYFPLGDNGKRTLLKVELITGRAHQIRAHLASEGHPIIGDPKYGKTAGRVKSQLLHSFRMEFPAVKGTLSYLTGKAFTAPVPEIFLEVLKKEQLEESYYENLE
;
A
#
# COMPACT_ATOMS: atom_id res chain seq x y z
N MET A 1 8.00 -12.17 -21.57
CA MET A 1 7.73 -12.32 -20.14
C MET A 1 7.42 -10.98 -19.51
N PHE A 2 6.43 -10.96 -18.66
CA PHE A 2 5.91 -9.77 -18.03
C PHE A 2 6.73 -9.41 -16.79
N LYS A 3 7.31 -8.20 -16.75
CA LYS A 3 8.09 -7.76 -15.60
C LYS A 3 7.21 -6.88 -14.70
N SER A 4 7.16 -7.17 -13.40
CA SER A 4 6.33 -6.46 -12.43
C SER A 4 6.63 -4.95 -12.37
N ARG A 5 7.88 -4.53 -12.63
CA ARG A 5 8.27 -3.11 -12.66
C ARG A 5 7.64 -2.31 -13.80
N ASN A 6 7.11 -3.00 -14.83
CA ASN A 6 6.43 -2.36 -15.95
C ASN A 6 4.94 -2.21 -15.70
N LEU A 7 4.48 -2.66 -14.54
CA LEU A 7 3.09 -2.69 -14.14
C LEU A 7 2.87 -1.71 -13.01
N HIS A 8 1.91 -0.80 -13.18
CA HIS A 8 1.54 0.11 -12.11
C HIS A 8 0.51 -0.56 -11.20
N LYS A 9 0.91 -0.81 -9.95
CA LYS A 9 0.05 -1.45 -8.96
C LYS A 9 -0.29 -0.44 -7.87
N TYR A 10 -1.59 -0.29 -7.65
CA TYR A 10 -2.11 0.64 -6.65
C TYR A 10 -2.87 -0.10 -5.57
N TYR A 11 -2.65 0.31 -4.35
CA TYR A 11 -3.30 -0.26 -3.17
C TYR A 11 -4.06 0.84 -2.45
N LEU A 12 -5.12 0.45 -1.74
CA LEU A 12 -5.77 1.31 -0.77
C LEU A 12 -5.43 0.80 0.62
N CYS A 13 -5.16 1.69 1.54
CA CYS A 13 -4.95 1.31 2.93
C CYS A 13 -5.37 2.43 3.86
N LEU A 14 -5.70 2.05 5.09
CA LEU A 14 -6.01 2.99 6.16
C LEU A 14 -4.86 2.94 7.16
N VAL A 15 -4.27 4.10 7.44
CA VAL A 15 -3.08 4.19 8.30
C VAL A 15 -3.34 5.08 9.51
N GLU A 16 -2.55 4.86 10.57
CA GLU A 16 -2.55 5.74 11.73
C GLU A 16 -1.86 7.07 11.39
N GLY A 17 -2.39 8.14 11.97
CA GLY A 17 -1.83 9.47 11.79
C GLY A 17 -2.44 10.23 10.61
N VAL A 18 -2.11 11.50 10.53
CA VAL A 18 -2.62 12.39 9.50
C VAL A 18 -1.54 12.71 8.49
N LEU A 19 -1.81 12.40 7.23
CA LEU A 19 -0.92 12.69 6.11
C LEU A 19 -1.66 13.61 5.16
N LYS A 20 -1.06 14.76 4.84
CA LYS A 20 -1.69 15.78 3.99
C LYS A 20 -1.11 15.87 2.58
N GLN A 21 0.09 15.34 2.37
CA GLN A 21 0.79 15.48 1.10
C GLN A 21 1.24 14.13 0.57
N GLU A 22 1.30 14.00 -0.75
CA GLU A 22 1.90 12.83 -1.38
C GLU A 22 3.39 12.78 -1.06
N LYS A 23 3.93 11.58 -1.00
CA LYS A 23 5.35 11.38 -0.70
C LYS A 23 5.87 10.17 -1.44
N HIS A 24 7.10 10.29 -1.92
CA HIS A 24 7.85 9.20 -2.53
C HIS A 24 8.92 8.77 -1.51
N ILE A 25 8.75 7.59 -0.93
CA ILE A 25 9.67 7.10 0.10
C ILE A 25 10.55 5.98 -0.45
N ARG A 26 11.81 6.02 -0.08
CA ARG A 26 12.82 5.04 -0.47
C ARG A 26 13.48 4.48 0.77
N GLY A 27 14.02 3.28 0.63
CA GLY A 27 14.74 2.65 1.73
C GLY A 27 15.31 1.32 1.31
N TYR A 28 15.70 0.53 2.30
CA TYR A 28 16.30 -0.77 2.10
C TYR A 28 15.64 -1.75 3.06
N LEU A 29 15.40 -2.94 2.57
CA LEU A 29 14.63 -3.94 3.29
C LEU A 29 15.44 -5.19 3.55
N THR A 30 15.49 -5.63 4.80
CA THR A 30 16.03 -6.94 5.18
C THR A 30 14.90 -7.80 5.72
N LYS A 31 15.00 -9.12 5.50
CA LYS A 31 13.98 -10.06 5.96
C LYS A 31 14.59 -11.07 6.93
N ASP A 32 13.94 -11.24 8.07
CA ASP A 32 14.28 -12.30 9.02
C ASP A 32 13.54 -13.58 8.58
N LYS A 33 14.30 -14.60 8.22
CA LYS A 33 13.75 -15.87 7.75
C LYS A 33 12.95 -16.62 8.83
N LYS A 34 13.30 -16.44 10.09
CA LYS A 34 12.61 -17.12 11.20
C LYS A 34 11.26 -16.54 11.51
N SER A 35 11.19 -15.22 11.68
CA SER A 35 9.94 -14.52 12.03
C SER A 35 9.12 -14.12 10.81
N ASN A 36 9.70 -14.20 9.61
CA ASN A 36 9.10 -13.75 8.38
C ASN A 36 8.76 -12.26 8.41
N LYS A 37 9.45 -11.52 9.28
CA LYS A 37 9.28 -10.08 9.45
C LYS A 37 10.38 -9.33 8.72
N VAL A 38 10.03 -8.19 8.13
CA VAL A 38 11.01 -7.35 7.44
C VAL A 38 11.33 -6.09 8.26
N THR A 39 12.54 -5.58 8.09
CA THR A 39 12.99 -4.37 8.72
C THR A 39 13.40 -3.38 7.65
N ILE A 40 13.03 -2.11 7.82
CA ILE A 40 13.34 -1.04 6.87
C ILE A 40 14.52 -0.23 7.42
N HIS A 41 15.48 0.03 6.53
CA HIS A 41 16.67 0.81 6.83
C HIS A 41 16.73 2.02 5.89
N LYS A 42 17.19 3.14 6.38
CA LYS A 42 17.31 4.35 5.55
C LYS A 42 18.54 4.31 4.66
N GLU A 43 19.58 3.61 5.10
CA GLU A 43 20.84 3.52 4.38
C GLU A 43 21.09 2.12 3.85
N GLU A 44 21.86 2.05 2.77
CA GLU A 44 22.26 0.78 2.17
C GLU A 44 23.07 -0.05 3.16
N ARG A 45 22.81 -1.36 3.15
CA ARG A 45 23.59 -2.32 3.94
C ARG A 45 23.64 -3.66 3.24
N GLU A 46 24.61 -4.49 3.61
CA GLU A 46 24.78 -5.81 3.03
C GLU A 46 23.52 -6.66 3.28
N GLY A 47 23.05 -7.32 2.23
CA GLY A 47 21.87 -8.19 2.29
C GLY A 47 20.54 -7.44 2.22
N ALA A 48 20.55 -6.11 2.15
CA ALA A 48 19.33 -5.32 2.05
C ALA A 48 18.96 -5.05 0.59
N LEU A 49 17.66 -5.08 0.30
CA LEU A 49 17.14 -4.82 -1.03
C LEU A 49 16.54 -3.42 -1.11
N PRO A 50 16.84 -2.66 -2.17
CA PRO A 50 16.26 -1.32 -2.32
C PRO A 50 14.75 -1.40 -2.53
N ILE A 51 14.01 -0.48 -1.91
CA ILE A 51 12.56 -0.38 -2.03
C ILE A 51 12.14 1.04 -2.32
N GLU A 52 11.05 1.16 -3.07
CA GLU A 52 10.41 2.45 -3.36
C GLU A 52 8.90 2.30 -3.26
N THR A 53 8.29 3.26 -2.58
CA THR A 53 6.84 3.34 -2.40
C THR A 53 6.42 4.79 -2.56
N ARG A 54 5.29 5.03 -3.21
CA ARG A 54 4.73 6.38 -3.29
C ARG A 54 3.32 6.34 -2.72
N TYR A 55 2.97 7.31 -1.88
CA TYR A 55 1.61 7.36 -1.35
C TYR A 55 0.95 8.70 -1.61
N PHE A 56 -0.37 8.65 -1.75
CA PHE A 56 -1.23 9.79 -2.02
C PHE A 56 -2.36 9.79 -1.00
N PRO A 57 -2.42 10.79 -0.10
CA PRO A 57 -3.54 10.88 0.83
C PRO A 57 -4.84 11.20 0.09
N LEU A 58 -5.87 10.42 0.34
CA LEU A 58 -7.19 10.64 -0.24
C LEU A 58 -8.12 11.39 0.71
N GLY A 59 -7.91 11.23 2.01
CA GLY A 59 -8.68 11.92 3.02
C GLY A 59 -8.26 11.46 4.41
N ASP A 60 -8.54 12.29 5.41
CA ASP A 60 -8.25 11.98 6.81
C ASP A 60 -9.39 12.42 7.72
N ASN A 61 -9.43 11.88 8.93
CA ASN A 61 -10.42 12.26 9.95
C ASN A 61 -9.77 12.94 11.16
N GLY A 62 -8.54 13.42 11.02
CA GLY A 62 -7.79 14.01 12.12
C GLY A 62 -7.00 13.01 12.96
N LYS A 63 -7.19 11.73 12.74
CA LYS A 63 -6.48 10.64 13.45
C LYS A 63 -5.90 9.61 12.50
N ARG A 64 -6.60 9.31 11.43
CA ARG A 64 -6.25 8.28 10.46
C ARG A 64 -6.39 8.82 9.05
N THR A 65 -5.65 8.24 8.12
CA THR A 65 -5.65 8.66 6.72
C THR A 65 -5.94 7.49 5.80
N LEU A 66 -6.81 7.72 4.82
CA LEU A 66 -7.00 6.80 3.71
C LEU A 66 -5.96 7.13 2.65
N LEU A 67 -5.13 6.16 2.29
CA LEU A 67 -4.06 6.34 1.32
C LEU A 67 -4.29 5.50 0.08
N LYS A 68 -3.95 6.08 -1.08
CA LYS A 68 -3.67 5.33 -2.29
C LYS A 68 -2.15 5.15 -2.32
N VAL A 69 -1.69 3.93 -2.54
CA VAL A 69 -0.25 3.61 -2.54
C VAL A 69 0.14 3.01 -3.86
N GLU A 70 1.17 3.57 -4.48
CA GLU A 70 1.79 3.00 -5.68
C GLU A 70 3.00 2.18 -5.27
N LEU A 71 2.97 0.89 -5.59
CA LEU A 71 4.06 -0.04 -5.30
C LEU A 71 5.04 -0.02 -6.47
N ILE A 72 6.18 0.66 -6.29
CA ILE A 72 7.20 0.78 -7.34
C ILE A 72 8.10 -0.45 -7.37
N THR A 73 8.59 -0.88 -6.21
CA THR A 73 9.23 -2.18 -6.05
C THR A 73 8.27 -3.11 -5.34
N GLY A 74 8.35 -4.42 -5.55
CA GLY A 74 7.38 -5.38 -5.01
C GLY A 74 7.97 -6.38 -4.03
N ARG A 75 8.68 -5.93 -3.00
CA ARG A 75 9.24 -6.82 -1.99
C ARG A 75 8.19 -7.26 -0.98
N ALA A 76 8.43 -8.39 -0.33
CA ALA A 76 7.51 -8.94 0.67
C ALA A 76 7.25 -7.94 1.79
N HIS A 77 5.99 -7.79 2.18
CA HIS A 77 5.52 -6.88 3.24
C HIS A 77 5.95 -5.42 3.08
N GLN A 78 6.37 -5.01 1.88
CA GLN A 78 6.97 -3.69 1.67
C GLN A 78 6.08 -2.54 2.13
N ILE A 79 4.85 -2.46 1.68
CA ILE A 79 3.94 -1.36 2.04
C ILE A 79 3.72 -1.32 3.56
N ARG A 80 3.46 -2.48 4.14
CA ARG A 80 3.18 -2.62 5.58
C ARG A 80 4.35 -2.11 6.43
N ALA A 81 5.54 -2.60 6.14
CA ALA A 81 6.75 -2.25 6.89
C ALA A 81 7.21 -0.82 6.59
N HIS A 82 7.12 -0.39 5.32
CA HIS A 82 7.59 0.93 4.91
C HIS A 82 6.76 2.04 5.56
N LEU A 83 5.43 1.91 5.55
CA LEU A 83 4.56 2.88 6.19
C LEU A 83 4.73 2.88 7.71
N ALA A 84 4.91 1.71 8.32
CA ALA A 84 5.17 1.61 9.75
C ALA A 84 6.48 2.31 10.12
N SER A 85 7.53 2.17 9.29
CA SER A 85 8.82 2.82 9.51
C SER A 85 8.74 4.35 9.43
N GLU A 86 7.73 4.87 8.74
CA GLU A 86 7.47 6.31 8.65
C GLU A 86 6.56 6.81 9.77
N GLY A 87 6.18 5.95 10.69
CA GLY A 87 5.30 6.29 11.81
C GLY A 87 3.82 6.18 11.51
N HIS A 88 3.46 5.56 10.39
CA HIS A 88 2.07 5.44 9.94
C HIS A 88 1.71 3.99 9.62
N PRO A 89 1.66 3.11 10.64
CA PRO A 89 1.32 1.71 10.41
C PRO A 89 -0.11 1.56 9.91
N ILE A 90 -0.33 0.51 9.12
CA ILE A 90 -1.66 0.19 8.61
C ILE A 90 -2.55 -0.32 9.74
N ILE A 91 -3.77 0.17 9.80
CA ILE A 91 -4.76 -0.25 10.80
C ILE A 91 -5.00 -1.76 10.69
N GLY A 92 -5.00 -2.42 11.83
CA GLY A 92 -5.27 -3.85 11.90
C GLY A 92 -4.06 -4.73 11.63
N ASP A 93 -2.92 -4.16 11.29
CA ASP A 93 -1.72 -4.94 10.97
C ASP A 93 -1.15 -5.57 12.25
N PRO A 94 -1.20 -6.92 12.37
CA PRO A 94 -0.75 -7.58 13.59
C PRO A 94 0.77 -7.65 13.73
N LYS A 95 1.50 -7.41 12.64
CA LYS A 95 2.95 -7.56 12.61
C LYS A 95 3.69 -6.23 12.72
N TYR A 96 3.22 -5.20 12.03
CA TYR A 96 3.89 -3.90 11.96
C TYR A 96 3.10 -2.78 12.62
N GLY A 97 1.88 -3.05 13.02
CA GLY A 97 1.01 -2.08 13.66
C GLY A 97 0.31 -2.66 14.89
N LYS A 98 -0.87 -2.16 15.16
CA LYS A 98 -1.72 -2.64 16.25
C LYS A 98 -3.08 -3.03 15.71
N THR A 99 -3.64 -4.12 16.25
CA THR A 99 -5.01 -4.49 15.92
C THR A 99 -5.96 -3.47 16.56
N ALA A 100 -7.08 -3.20 15.90
CA ALA A 100 -8.06 -2.22 16.35
C ALA A 100 -9.45 -2.86 16.38
N GLY A 101 -9.89 -3.25 17.59
CA GLY A 101 -11.20 -3.84 17.79
C GLY A 101 -11.44 -5.06 16.91
N ARG A 102 -12.40 -4.97 16.00
CA ARG A 102 -12.74 -6.07 15.07
C ARG A 102 -11.69 -6.28 13.98
N VAL A 103 -10.86 -5.26 13.72
CA VAL A 103 -9.88 -5.32 12.64
C VAL A 103 -8.64 -6.05 13.12
N LYS A 104 -8.48 -7.29 12.71
CA LYS A 104 -7.37 -8.17 13.13
C LYS A 104 -6.37 -8.46 12.02
N SER A 105 -6.57 -7.88 10.86
CA SER A 105 -5.63 -7.97 9.75
C SER A 105 -5.50 -6.60 9.10
N GLN A 106 -4.40 -6.39 8.38
CA GLN A 106 -4.10 -5.10 7.77
C GLN A 106 -5.17 -4.68 6.75
N LEU A 107 -5.66 -3.44 6.89
CA LEU A 107 -6.59 -2.85 5.93
C LEU A 107 -5.80 -2.35 4.72
N LEU A 108 -5.43 -3.30 3.88
CA LEU A 108 -4.63 -3.09 2.69
C LEU A 108 -5.25 -3.88 1.55
N HIS A 109 -5.61 -3.22 0.47
CA HIS A 109 -6.28 -3.86 -0.66
C HIS A 109 -5.67 -3.43 -1.98
N SER A 110 -5.30 -4.40 -2.79
CA SER A 110 -4.85 -4.15 -4.18
C SER A 110 -6.09 -3.82 -5.00
N PHE A 111 -6.27 -2.56 -5.36
CA PHE A 111 -7.51 -2.13 -5.99
C PHE A 111 -7.37 -1.76 -7.46
N ARG A 112 -6.18 -1.48 -7.94
CA ARG A 112 -5.99 -1.05 -9.32
C ARG A 112 -4.67 -1.54 -9.87
N MET A 113 -4.71 -1.96 -11.13
CA MET A 113 -3.54 -2.41 -11.86
C MET A 113 -3.61 -1.79 -13.26
N GLU A 114 -2.57 -1.05 -13.63
CA GLU A 114 -2.49 -0.41 -14.94
C GLU A 114 -1.37 -1.03 -15.76
N PHE A 115 -1.69 -1.36 -17.01
CA PHE A 115 -0.75 -1.96 -17.92
C PHE A 115 -0.19 -0.89 -18.85
N PRO A 116 1.12 -0.61 -18.81
CA PRO A 116 1.76 0.27 -19.78
C PRO A 116 1.88 -0.47 -21.12
N ALA A 117 2.73 0.00 -22.02
CA ALA A 117 2.96 -0.69 -23.29
C ALA A 117 3.44 -2.12 -23.04
N VAL A 118 2.67 -3.12 -23.47
CA VAL A 118 2.97 -4.53 -23.33
C VAL A 118 3.21 -5.12 -24.70
N LYS A 119 4.26 -5.95 -24.84
CA LYS A 119 4.62 -6.58 -26.11
C LYS A 119 4.22 -8.05 -26.15
N GLY A 120 4.14 -8.62 -27.34
CA GLY A 120 3.87 -10.03 -27.54
C GLY A 120 2.40 -10.40 -27.42
N THR A 121 2.15 -11.62 -26.94
CA THR A 121 0.78 -12.15 -26.83
C THR A 121 -0.11 -11.37 -25.87
N LEU A 122 0.48 -10.59 -24.97
CA LEU A 122 -0.26 -9.77 -24.00
C LEU A 122 -0.45 -8.32 -24.45
N SER A 123 -0.10 -8.01 -25.71
CA SER A 123 -0.21 -6.63 -26.23
C SER A 123 -1.61 -6.04 -26.13
N TYR A 124 -2.65 -6.88 -26.08
CA TYR A 124 -4.03 -6.42 -25.91
C TYR A 124 -4.27 -5.74 -24.56
N LEU A 125 -3.37 -5.92 -23.59
CA LEU A 125 -3.47 -5.29 -22.29
C LEU A 125 -2.91 -3.86 -22.26
N THR A 126 -2.19 -3.46 -23.33
CA THR A 126 -1.58 -2.12 -23.40
C THR A 126 -2.60 -1.02 -23.14
N GLY A 127 -2.29 -0.17 -22.17
CA GLY A 127 -3.15 0.95 -21.80
C GLY A 127 -4.39 0.59 -21.00
N LYS A 128 -4.61 -0.69 -20.70
CA LYS A 128 -5.76 -1.13 -19.92
C LYS A 128 -5.50 -1.01 -18.43
N ALA A 129 -6.56 -0.73 -17.68
CA ALA A 129 -6.53 -0.69 -16.23
C ALA A 129 -7.62 -1.60 -15.67
N PHE A 130 -7.32 -2.27 -14.58
CA PHE A 130 -8.25 -3.14 -13.89
C PHE A 130 -8.43 -2.65 -12.46
N THR A 131 -9.68 -2.49 -12.04
CA THR A 131 -10.02 -2.00 -10.71
C THR A 131 -10.86 -3.03 -9.99
N ALA A 132 -10.56 -3.28 -8.73
CA ALA A 132 -11.33 -4.18 -7.88
C ALA A 132 -11.93 -3.40 -6.71
N PRO A 133 -13.21 -3.61 -6.37
CA PRO A 133 -13.80 -2.95 -5.21
C PRO A 133 -13.16 -3.45 -3.93
N VAL A 134 -13.13 -2.59 -2.91
CA VAL A 134 -12.62 -3.01 -1.60
C VAL A 134 -13.58 -3.99 -0.92
N PRO A 135 -13.05 -4.89 -0.07
CA PRO A 135 -13.92 -5.79 0.68
C PRO A 135 -14.91 -5.06 1.57
N GLU A 136 -16.03 -5.72 1.86
CA GLU A 136 -17.09 -5.14 2.69
C GLU A 136 -16.59 -4.68 4.06
N ILE A 137 -15.73 -5.46 4.69
CA ILE A 137 -15.15 -5.09 6.00
C ILE A 137 -14.36 -3.77 5.91
N PHE A 138 -13.68 -3.54 4.80
CA PHE A 138 -12.94 -2.30 4.58
C PHE A 138 -13.92 -1.11 4.48
N LEU A 139 -15.01 -1.27 3.72
CA LEU A 139 -16.04 -0.22 3.60
C LEU A 139 -16.70 0.08 4.93
N GLU A 140 -16.98 -0.95 5.74
CA GLU A 140 -17.55 -0.77 7.07
C GLU A 140 -16.64 0.09 7.96
N VAL A 141 -15.34 -0.16 7.91
CA VAL A 141 -14.37 0.62 8.67
C VAL A 141 -14.31 2.06 8.15
N LEU A 142 -14.33 2.26 6.83
CA LEU A 142 -14.33 3.61 6.25
C LEU A 142 -15.56 4.41 6.68
N LYS A 143 -16.73 3.77 6.76
CA LYS A 143 -17.95 4.40 7.27
C LYS A 143 -17.77 4.83 8.73
N LYS A 144 -17.28 3.94 9.56
CA LYS A 144 -17.05 4.20 10.97
C LYS A 144 -16.04 5.34 11.17
N GLU A 145 -15.02 5.41 10.34
CA GLU A 145 -13.98 6.44 10.39
C GLU A 145 -14.38 7.71 9.64
N GLN A 146 -15.56 7.75 9.04
CA GLN A 146 -16.05 8.90 8.27
C GLN A 146 -15.19 9.23 7.05
N LEU A 147 -14.63 8.20 6.42
CA LEU A 147 -13.77 8.33 5.23
C LEU A 147 -14.39 7.70 3.98
N GLU A 148 -15.64 7.28 4.05
CA GLU A 148 -16.34 6.65 2.93
C GLU A 148 -16.42 7.55 1.70
N GLU A 149 -16.73 8.82 1.90
CA GLU A 149 -16.81 9.78 0.79
C GLU A 149 -15.47 9.93 0.09
N SER A 150 -14.38 10.01 0.87
CA SER A 150 -13.03 10.10 0.30
C SER A 150 -12.72 8.91 -0.61
N TYR A 151 -13.18 7.73 -0.23
CA TYR A 151 -13.03 6.54 -1.06
C TYR A 151 -13.81 6.68 -2.38
N TYR A 152 -15.09 7.02 -2.31
CA TYR A 152 -15.94 7.12 -3.51
C TYR A 152 -15.51 8.23 -4.45
N GLU A 153 -15.03 9.35 -3.94
CA GLU A 153 -14.53 10.45 -4.77
C GLU A 153 -13.28 10.08 -5.58
N ASN A 154 -12.53 9.07 -5.12
CA ASN A 154 -11.25 8.68 -5.72
C ASN A 154 -11.25 7.29 -6.33
N LEU A 155 -12.43 6.75 -6.66
CA LEU A 155 -12.58 5.40 -7.21
C LEU A 155 -12.05 5.24 -8.63
N GLU A 156 -11.84 6.31 -9.35
CA GLU A 156 -11.38 6.26 -10.74
C GLU A 156 -9.92 5.87 -10.91
#